data_5ff04d53b5a9fc09f3a6b504560324d6
#
_entry.id   5ff04d53b5a9fc09f3a6b504560324d6
#
_cell.length_a   1.000
_cell.length_b   1.000
_cell.length_c   1.000
_cell.angle_alpha   90.00
_cell.angle_beta   90.00
_cell.angle_gamma   90.00
#
_symmetry.space_group_name_H-M   'P 1'
#
loop_
_entity.id
_entity.type
_entity.pdbx_description
1 polymer ?
#
loop_
_entity_poly.entity_id
_entity_poly.type
_entity_poly.pdbx_seq_one_letter_code
_entity_poly.pdbx_strand_id
1 'polypeptide(L)'
;MKHWFKKKTPSEWTWMETLKSPAKTSLIRELEFVAVDLEMTGLKSNTDRILSIAAVKVIGSEIFLSDMIYIEIDQPYTNPDAAAIHELLPHHGIAEHEALETLARYCEARPIVGHFTRLDRAFLKAAFKRVGAKFRNDFCDTAALLPRVDNHFHPDEHPAKSDWKLENICKRYNIPNDDMHHATGDAVATALLFIHIKRALEKRGVKQLKEIIL
;
A
#
# COMPACT_ATOMS: atom_id res chain seq x y z
N MET A 1 1.42 -14.34 38.16
CA MET A 1 1.83 -13.18 37.35
C MET A 1 2.52 -13.72 36.09
N LYS A 2 1.87 -13.62 34.91
CA LYS A 2 2.51 -14.02 33.64
C LYS A 2 3.40 -12.85 33.19
N HIS A 3 4.72 -12.99 33.35
CA HIS A 3 5.67 -12.08 32.73
C HIS A 3 5.56 -12.24 31.21
N TRP A 4 4.93 -11.25 30.57
CA TRP A 4 4.89 -11.13 29.13
C TRP A 4 6.26 -10.59 28.67
N PHE A 5 7.17 -11.49 28.37
CA PHE A 5 8.40 -11.11 27.67
C PHE A 5 8.03 -10.57 26.30
N LYS A 6 8.12 -9.24 26.10
CA LYS A 6 8.11 -8.68 24.74
C LYS A 6 9.28 -9.32 23.98
N LYS A 7 8.98 -10.08 22.92
CA LYS A 7 10.03 -10.54 22.00
C LYS A 7 10.82 -9.31 21.55
N LYS A 8 12.13 -9.31 21.79
CA LYS A 8 13.03 -8.26 21.29
C LYS A 8 13.01 -8.30 19.76
N THR A 9 12.93 -7.12 19.13
CA THR A 9 13.14 -6.98 17.69
C THR A 9 14.53 -7.48 17.33
N PRO A 10 14.71 -8.34 16.32
CA PRO A 10 16.03 -8.74 15.85
C PRO A 10 16.93 -7.52 15.54
N SER A 11 18.23 -7.64 15.73
CA SER A 11 19.16 -6.52 15.61
C SER A 11 19.12 -5.85 14.24
N GLU A 12 18.89 -6.61 13.18
CA GLU A 12 18.75 -6.15 11.80
C GLU A 12 17.54 -5.22 11.56
N TRP A 13 16.50 -5.27 12.43
CA TRP A 13 15.29 -4.46 12.31
C TRP A 13 15.21 -3.31 13.32
N THR A 14 16.22 -3.16 14.18
CA THR A 14 16.18 -2.13 15.25
C THR A 14 16.14 -0.70 14.71
N TRP A 15 16.71 -0.48 13.52
CA TRP A 15 16.66 0.83 12.84
C TRP A 15 15.23 1.30 12.54
N MET A 16 14.28 0.38 12.31
CA MET A 16 12.87 0.75 12.12
C MET A 16 12.24 1.35 13.39
N GLU A 17 12.77 1.02 14.57
CA GLU A 17 12.27 1.59 15.83
C GLU A 17 12.69 3.05 16.00
N THR A 18 13.69 3.51 15.26
CA THR A 18 14.15 4.90 15.26
C THR A 18 13.38 5.79 14.29
N LEU A 19 12.63 5.19 13.36
CA LEU A 19 11.80 5.93 12.41
C LEU A 19 10.65 6.65 13.15
N LYS A 20 10.50 7.93 12.83
CA LYS A 20 9.43 8.76 13.41
C LYS A 20 8.37 9.02 12.34
N SER A 21 7.20 8.45 12.53
CA SER A 21 6.04 8.78 11.69
C SER A 21 5.74 10.28 11.76
N PRO A 22 5.27 10.89 10.66
CA PRO A 22 4.81 12.26 10.66
C PRO A 22 3.77 12.50 11.76
N ALA A 23 3.79 13.68 12.35
CA ALA A 23 2.76 14.05 13.32
C ALA A 23 1.37 14.03 12.64
N LYS A 24 0.36 13.56 13.35
CA LYS A 24 -1.01 13.50 12.84
C LYS A 24 -1.57 14.87 12.42
N THR A 25 -0.98 15.94 12.94
CA THR A 25 -1.29 17.34 12.60
C THR A 25 -0.45 17.89 11.45
N SER A 26 0.51 17.12 10.91
CA SER A 26 1.32 17.55 9.77
C SER A 26 0.44 17.87 8.57
N LEU A 27 0.82 18.88 7.81
CA LEU A 27 0.08 19.31 6.62
C LEU A 27 0.30 18.31 5.48
N ILE A 28 -0.79 17.79 4.92
CA ILE A 28 -0.75 16.77 3.86
C ILE A 28 0.00 17.24 2.60
N ARG A 29 0.00 18.55 2.32
CA ARG A 29 0.72 19.14 1.19
C ARG A 29 2.26 19.10 1.34
N GLU A 30 2.75 18.97 2.57
CA GLU A 30 4.18 18.95 2.91
C GLU A 30 4.73 17.53 3.11
N LEU A 31 3.84 16.55 3.07
CA LEU A 31 4.22 15.15 3.26
C LEU A 31 4.52 14.46 1.94
N GLU A 32 5.48 13.57 2.03
CA GLU A 32 5.72 12.54 1.03
C GLU A 32 4.88 11.30 1.39
N PHE A 33 4.36 10.64 0.37
CA PHE A 33 3.58 9.39 0.49
C PHE A 33 4.24 8.30 -0.35
N VAL A 34 3.90 7.05 -0.07
CA VAL A 34 4.31 5.92 -0.90
C VAL A 34 3.06 5.14 -1.29
N ALA A 35 2.74 5.10 -2.58
CA ALA A 35 1.70 4.21 -3.07
C ALA A 35 2.28 2.81 -3.15
N VAL A 36 1.58 1.83 -2.56
CA VAL A 36 2.00 0.43 -2.48
C VAL A 36 0.86 -0.43 -2.98
N ASP A 37 1.22 -1.42 -3.78
CA ASP A 37 0.34 -2.49 -4.21
C ASP A 37 1.03 -3.84 -4.01
N LEU A 38 0.24 -4.87 -3.65
CA LEU A 38 0.73 -6.21 -3.33
C LEU A 38 -0.02 -7.26 -4.13
N GLU A 39 0.72 -8.19 -4.73
CA GLU A 39 0.13 -9.44 -5.20
C GLU A 39 0.31 -10.55 -4.17
N MET A 40 -0.71 -11.41 -4.04
CA MET A 40 -0.78 -12.36 -2.94
C MET A 40 -1.28 -13.71 -3.41
N THR A 41 -0.89 -14.80 -2.71
CA THR A 41 -1.34 -16.17 -3.01
C THR A 41 -2.81 -16.43 -2.69
N GLY A 42 -3.49 -15.49 -2.02
CA GLY A 42 -4.88 -15.59 -1.59
C GLY A 42 -5.26 -14.44 -0.68
N LEU A 43 -6.37 -14.54 0.04
CA LEU A 43 -6.96 -13.44 0.81
C LEU A 43 -6.77 -13.55 2.34
N LYS A 44 -6.12 -14.61 2.82
CA LYS A 44 -5.96 -14.89 4.25
C LYS A 44 -4.54 -14.60 4.71
N SER A 45 -4.27 -13.41 5.24
CA SER A 45 -2.93 -12.95 5.63
C SER A 45 -2.20 -13.83 6.66
N ASN A 46 -2.89 -14.72 7.38
CA ASN A 46 -2.28 -15.65 8.32
C ASN A 46 -1.71 -16.92 7.65
N THR A 47 -2.25 -17.34 6.51
CA THR A 47 -1.85 -18.52 5.76
C THR A 47 -1.21 -18.19 4.43
N ASP A 48 -1.74 -17.19 3.76
CA ASP A 48 -1.29 -16.80 2.44
C ASP A 48 -0.05 -15.88 2.51
N ARG A 49 0.59 -15.64 1.39
CA ARG A 49 1.87 -14.93 1.29
C ARG A 49 1.81 -13.82 0.26
N ILE A 50 2.69 -12.85 0.41
CA ILE A 50 2.95 -11.82 -0.60
C ILE A 50 3.81 -12.46 -1.69
N LEU A 51 3.41 -12.29 -2.94
CA LEU A 51 4.12 -12.75 -4.14
C LEU A 51 4.98 -11.64 -4.74
N SER A 52 4.41 -10.45 -4.84
CA SER A 52 5.16 -9.28 -5.30
C SER A 52 4.74 -8.01 -4.57
N ILE A 53 5.63 -7.03 -4.58
CA ILE A 53 5.45 -5.71 -3.99
C ILE A 53 5.85 -4.68 -5.04
N ALA A 54 4.97 -3.74 -5.32
CA ALA A 54 5.32 -2.52 -6.04
C ALA A 54 5.14 -1.32 -5.12
N ALA A 55 6.06 -0.35 -5.20
CA ALA A 55 5.95 0.88 -4.44
C ALA A 55 6.52 2.07 -5.20
N VAL A 56 5.79 3.19 -5.19
CA VAL A 56 6.16 4.42 -5.86
C VAL A 56 5.93 5.63 -4.96
N LYS A 57 6.89 6.56 -4.93
CA LYS A 57 6.78 7.79 -4.13
C LYS A 57 5.89 8.82 -4.79
N VAL A 58 5.11 9.49 -3.95
CA VAL A 58 4.27 10.64 -4.31
C VAL A 58 4.72 11.84 -3.49
N ILE A 59 5.26 12.86 -4.16
CA ILE A 59 5.75 14.08 -3.54
C ILE A 59 5.01 15.27 -4.15
N GLY A 60 4.26 16.00 -3.34
CA GLY A 60 3.40 17.06 -3.85
C GLY A 60 2.32 16.52 -4.79
N SER A 61 2.50 16.73 -6.09
CA SER A 61 1.62 16.26 -7.16
C SER A 61 2.37 15.46 -8.23
N GLU A 62 3.55 14.98 -7.90
CA GLU A 62 4.44 14.24 -8.79
C GLU A 62 4.61 12.81 -8.31
N ILE A 63 4.79 11.90 -9.26
CA ILE A 63 5.11 10.49 -9.04
C ILE A 63 6.55 10.26 -9.47
N PHE A 64 7.35 9.66 -8.62
CA PHE A 64 8.76 9.41 -8.88
C PHE A 64 8.96 8.00 -9.43
N LEU A 65 8.76 7.84 -10.74
CA LEU A 65 8.89 6.54 -11.40
C LEU A 65 10.34 6.05 -11.49
N SER A 66 11.33 6.96 -11.48
CA SER A 66 12.74 6.61 -11.64
C SER A 66 13.32 5.81 -10.47
N ASP A 67 12.70 5.88 -9.30
CA ASP A 67 13.10 5.12 -8.12
C ASP A 67 12.01 4.15 -7.63
N MET A 68 10.98 3.93 -8.44
CA MET A 68 9.95 2.92 -8.16
C MET A 68 10.59 1.56 -7.93
N ILE A 69 10.12 0.85 -6.94
CA ILE A 69 10.55 -0.52 -6.68
C ILE A 69 9.48 -1.51 -7.12
N TYR A 70 9.94 -2.62 -7.71
CA TYR A 70 9.16 -3.83 -7.95
C TYR A 70 9.99 -5.01 -7.46
N ILE A 71 9.40 -5.84 -6.61
CA ILE A 71 10.08 -6.94 -5.94
C ILE A 71 9.20 -8.18 -6.04
N GLU A 72 9.72 -9.24 -6.66
CA GLU A 72 9.14 -10.57 -6.57
C GLU A 72 9.73 -11.31 -5.38
N ILE A 73 8.88 -12.05 -4.66
CA ILE A 73 9.26 -12.78 -3.46
C ILE A 73 9.23 -14.27 -3.77
N ASP A 74 10.36 -14.94 -3.56
CA ASP A 74 10.42 -16.40 -3.65
C ASP A 74 9.57 -17.02 -2.53
N GLN A 75 8.51 -17.73 -2.93
CA GLN A 75 7.61 -18.40 -2.01
C GLN A 75 7.66 -19.92 -2.25
N PRO A 76 7.93 -20.73 -1.21
CA PRO A 76 8.04 -22.18 -1.36
C PRO A 76 6.72 -22.87 -1.75
N TYR A 77 5.60 -22.13 -1.69
CA TYR A 77 4.25 -22.62 -2.02
C TYR A 77 3.52 -21.60 -2.87
N THR A 78 3.85 -21.54 -4.14
CA THR A 78 3.00 -20.84 -5.10
C THR A 78 1.80 -21.71 -5.41
N ASN A 79 0.61 -21.25 -5.07
CA ASN A 79 -0.60 -21.78 -5.67
C ASN A 79 -0.47 -21.56 -7.19
N PRO A 80 -0.46 -22.65 -8.03
CA PRO A 80 -0.31 -22.49 -9.48
C PRO A 80 -1.31 -21.52 -10.10
N ASP A 81 -2.53 -21.46 -9.56
CA ASP A 81 -3.58 -20.55 -10.03
C ASP A 81 -3.22 -19.08 -9.73
N ALA A 82 -2.65 -18.80 -8.56
CA ALA A 82 -2.23 -17.44 -8.21
C ALA A 82 -1.03 -16.99 -9.05
N ALA A 83 -0.05 -17.87 -9.27
CA ALA A 83 1.11 -17.58 -10.12
C ALA A 83 0.68 -17.29 -11.58
N ALA A 84 -0.29 -18.04 -12.11
CA ALA A 84 -0.82 -17.83 -13.46
C ALA A 84 -1.62 -16.52 -13.59
N ILE A 85 -2.38 -16.12 -12.54
CA ILE A 85 -3.16 -14.87 -12.55
C ILE A 85 -2.24 -13.64 -12.54
N HIS A 86 -1.12 -13.71 -11.82
CA HIS A 86 -0.20 -12.58 -11.64
C HIS A 86 1.04 -12.66 -12.56
N GLU A 87 1.06 -13.58 -13.53
CA GLU A 87 2.17 -13.80 -14.48
C GLU A 87 3.55 -13.98 -13.83
N LEU A 88 3.56 -14.47 -12.56
CA LEU A 88 4.78 -14.63 -11.78
C LEU A 88 5.47 -15.96 -12.10
N LEU A 89 6.75 -15.91 -12.36
CA LEU A 89 7.57 -17.10 -12.57
C LEU A 89 7.94 -17.74 -11.22
N PRO A 90 7.77 -19.06 -11.04
CA PRO A 90 8.21 -19.75 -9.85
C PRO A 90 9.72 -19.58 -9.63
N HIS A 91 10.14 -19.28 -8.38
CA HIS A 91 11.55 -19.27 -7.95
C HIS A 91 12.47 -18.20 -8.60
N HIS A 92 11.94 -17.06 -9.04
CA HIS A 92 12.76 -15.95 -9.55
C HIS A 92 12.84 -14.76 -8.58
N GLY A 93 12.13 -14.82 -7.45
CA GLY A 93 12.10 -13.75 -6.46
C GLY A 93 13.28 -13.79 -5.48
N ILE A 94 13.32 -12.77 -4.61
CA ILE A 94 14.25 -12.71 -3.47
C ILE A 94 13.57 -13.25 -2.20
N ALA A 95 14.35 -13.50 -1.15
CA ALA A 95 13.81 -13.98 0.13
C ALA A 95 12.85 -12.95 0.77
N GLU A 96 11.80 -13.42 1.45
CA GLU A 96 10.78 -12.56 2.07
C GLU A 96 11.40 -11.48 2.98
N HIS A 97 12.41 -11.83 3.78
CA HIS A 97 13.04 -10.85 4.69
C HIS A 97 13.77 -9.73 3.94
N GLU A 98 14.43 -10.04 2.83
CA GLU A 98 15.11 -9.08 1.94
C GLU A 98 14.12 -8.14 1.24
N ALA A 99 13.02 -8.70 0.74
CA ALA A 99 11.94 -7.93 0.13
C ALA A 99 11.32 -6.95 1.13
N LEU A 100 11.04 -7.41 2.35
CA LEU A 100 10.48 -6.58 3.41
C LEU A 100 11.46 -5.52 3.89
N GLU A 101 12.77 -5.82 3.94
CA GLU A 101 13.78 -4.82 4.27
C GLU A 101 13.85 -3.73 3.20
N THR A 102 13.86 -4.12 1.93
CA THR A 102 13.85 -3.19 0.80
C THR A 102 12.62 -2.28 0.86
N LEU A 103 11.43 -2.85 1.05
CA LEU A 103 10.19 -2.08 1.21
C LEU A 103 10.27 -1.12 2.41
N ALA A 104 10.73 -1.61 3.56
CA ALA A 104 10.82 -0.79 4.77
C ALA A 104 11.77 0.39 4.61
N ARG A 105 12.93 0.18 3.95
CA ARG A 105 13.89 1.23 3.63
C ARG A 105 13.33 2.23 2.61
N TYR A 106 12.58 1.74 1.64
CA TYR A 106 11.94 2.59 0.65
C TYR A 106 10.85 3.47 1.25
N CYS A 107 9.99 2.88 2.06
CA CYS A 107 8.88 3.59 2.72
C CYS A 107 9.35 4.46 3.89
N GLU A 108 10.40 4.05 4.63
CA GLU A 108 10.76 4.65 5.91
C GLU A 108 9.53 4.85 6.81
N ALA A 109 9.25 6.08 7.25
CA ALA A 109 8.08 6.41 8.05
C ALA A 109 6.97 7.14 7.27
N ARG A 110 7.05 7.17 5.93
CA ARG A 110 6.06 7.83 5.07
C ARG A 110 4.70 7.13 5.17
N PRO A 111 3.59 7.87 5.13
CA PRO A 111 2.27 7.26 5.03
C PRO A 111 2.12 6.47 3.72
N ILE A 112 1.51 5.30 3.83
CA ILE A 112 1.25 4.42 2.69
C ILE A 112 -0.10 4.77 2.08
N VAL A 113 -0.16 4.75 0.76
CA VAL A 113 -1.38 4.90 -0.01
C VAL A 113 -1.67 3.58 -0.70
N GLY A 114 -2.90 3.15 -0.71
CA GLY A 114 -3.37 1.98 -1.44
C GLY A 114 -4.85 2.09 -1.77
N HIS A 115 -5.36 1.10 -2.48
CA HIS A 115 -6.77 0.97 -2.79
C HIS A 115 -7.33 -0.27 -2.09
N PHE A 116 -8.35 -0.11 -1.21
CA PHE A 116 -8.80 -1.14 -0.28
C PHE A 116 -7.70 -1.69 0.63
N THR A 117 -6.92 -0.81 1.21
CA THR A 117 -5.67 -1.08 1.96
C THR A 117 -5.82 -2.03 3.15
N ARG A 118 -7.03 -2.41 3.54
CA ARG A 118 -7.26 -3.33 4.68
C ARG A 118 -6.52 -4.65 4.49
N LEU A 119 -6.51 -5.16 3.25
CA LEU A 119 -5.86 -6.43 2.92
C LEU A 119 -4.34 -6.28 2.95
N ASP A 120 -3.79 -5.31 2.22
CA ASP A 120 -2.34 -5.04 2.17
C ASP A 120 -1.77 -4.82 3.56
N ARG A 121 -2.45 -4.00 4.35
CA ARG A 121 -2.07 -3.75 5.75
C ARG A 121 -2.03 -5.03 6.59
N ALA A 122 -2.98 -5.94 6.38
CA ALA A 122 -3.01 -7.23 7.09
C ALA A 122 -1.84 -8.11 6.65
N PHE A 123 -1.56 -8.19 5.35
CA PHE A 123 -0.45 -8.97 4.81
C PHE A 123 0.91 -8.42 5.23
N LEU A 124 1.13 -7.10 5.12
CA LEU A 124 2.36 -6.48 5.60
C LEU A 124 2.57 -6.70 7.10
N LYS A 125 1.54 -6.52 7.91
CA LYS A 125 1.66 -6.82 9.36
C LYS A 125 2.01 -8.27 9.65
N ALA A 126 1.42 -9.21 8.91
CA ALA A 126 1.71 -10.64 9.07
C ALA A 126 3.13 -10.98 8.60
N ALA A 127 3.56 -10.46 7.45
CA ALA A 127 4.89 -10.67 6.90
C ALA A 127 5.98 -10.11 7.83
N PHE A 128 5.88 -8.85 8.24
CA PHE A 128 6.83 -8.24 9.19
C PHE A 128 6.86 -8.96 10.53
N LYS A 129 5.71 -9.47 11.02
CA LYS A 129 5.67 -10.27 12.24
C LYS A 129 6.45 -11.59 12.10
N ARG A 130 6.45 -12.22 10.91
CA ARG A 130 7.23 -13.46 10.64
C ARG A 130 8.72 -13.22 10.78
N VAL A 131 9.22 -12.11 10.29
CA VAL A 131 10.64 -11.72 10.41
C VAL A 131 10.97 -11.02 11.74
N GLY A 132 10.02 -10.93 12.67
CA GLY A 132 10.25 -10.35 13.99
C GLY A 132 10.21 -8.82 14.05
N ALA A 133 9.82 -8.17 12.96
CA ALA A 133 9.72 -6.71 12.86
C ALA A 133 8.26 -6.22 12.99
N LYS A 134 8.07 -4.88 12.95
CA LYS A 134 6.76 -4.24 12.98
C LYS A 134 6.67 -3.16 11.92
N PHE A 135 5.75 -3.33 10.99
CA PHE A 135 5.38 -2.28 10.06
C PHE A 135 4.39 -1.31 10.71
N ARG A 136 4.77 -0.04 10.84
CA ARG A 136 4.04 0.96 11.65
C ARG A 136 3.52 2.14 10.86
N ASN A 137 3.73 2.15 9.55
CA ASN A 137 3.30 3.24 8.69
C ASN A 137 1.79 3.46 8.78
N ASP A 138 1.37 4.71 8.69
CA ASP A 138 -0.04 5.06 8.54
C ASP A 138 -0.52 4.71 7.13
N PHE A 139 -1.82 4.45 6.99
CA PHE A 139 -2.43 4.09 5.71
C PHE A 139 -3.49 5.11 5.31
N CYS A 140 -3.42 5.55 4.06
CA CYS A 140 -4.46 6.28 3.35
C CYS A 140 -5.12 5.31 2.36
N ASP A 141 -6.43 5.18 2.42
CA ASP A 141 -7.20 4.30 1.54
C ASP A 141 -7.97 5.12 0.52
N THR A 142 -7.61 5.02 -0.75
CA THR A 142 -8.27 5.77 -1.81
C THR A 142 -9.76 5.44 -1.91
N ALA A 143 -10.16 4.17 -1.71
CA ALA A 143 -11.55 3.77 -1.69
C ALA A 143 -12.33 4.44 -0.53
N ALA A 144 -11.75 4.55 0.66
CA ALA A 144 -12.36 5.22 1.80
C ALA A 144 -12.46 6.75 1.63
N LEU A 145 -11.57 7.35 0.83
CA LEU A 145 -11.54 8.79 0.59
C LEU A 145 -12.45 9.23 -0.57
N LEU A 146 -12.71 8.37 -1.55
CA LEU A 146 -13.52 8.67 -2.73
C LEU A 146 -14.90 9.29 -2.40
N PRO A 147 -15.71 8.77 -1.45
CA PRO A 147 -17.01 9.36 -1.13
C PRO A 147 -16.97 10.81 -0.68
N ARG A 148 -15.80 11.25 -0.21
CA ARG A 148 -15.59 12.62 0.26
C ARG A 148 -15.31 13.61 -0.86
N VAL A 149 -15.05 13.13 -2.08
CA VAL A 149 -14.64 13.96 -3.23
C VAL A 149 -15.49 13.75 -4.47
N ASP A 150 -16.13 12.60 -4.60
CA ASP A 150 -16.97 12.24 -5.75
C ASP A 150 -18.31 11.67 -5.25
N ASN A 151 -19.39 12.38 -5.58
CA ASN A 151 -20.74 12.02 -5.15
C ASN A 151 -21.18 10.65 -5.69
N HIS A 152 -20.66 10.19 -6.84
CA HIS A 152 -20.95 8.86 -7.37
C HIS A 152 -20.64 7.75 -6.35
N PHE A 153 -19.61 7.95 -5.52
CA PHE A 153 -19.22 6.99 -4.47
C PHE A 153 -19.87 7.28 -3.11
N HIS A 154 -20.77 8.28 -3.04
CA HIS A 154 -21.50 8.53 -1.80
C HIS A 154 -22.44 7.35 -1.50
N PRO A 155 -22.59 6.93 -0.23
CA PRO A 155 -23.46 5.79 0.12
C PRO A 155 -24.90 5.92 -0.38
N ASP A 156 -25.42 7.13 -0.45
CA ASP A 156 -26.79 7.40 -0.90
C ASP A 156 -26.99 7.18 -2.42
N GLU A 157 -25.92 7.19 -3.19
CA GLU A 157 -25.97 6.93 -4.65
C GLU A 157 -25.94 5.44 -4.98
N HIS A 158 -25.71 4.59 -3.98
CA HIS A 158 -25.68 3.12 -4.11
C HIS A 158 -24.80 2.60 -5.26
N PRO A 159 -23.53 3.00 -5.36
CA PRO A 159 -22.66 2.58 -6.44
C PRO A 159 -22.54 1.06 -6.51
N ALA A 160 -22.48 0.52 -7.72
CA ALA A 160 -22.31 -0.92 -7.92
C ALA A 160 -20.94 -1.39 -7.38
N LYS A 161 -20.83 -2.67 -6.98
CA LYS A 161 -19.56 -3.22 -6.52
C LYS A 161 -18.45 -3.09 -7.55
N SER A 162 -18.79 -3.18 -8.84
CA SER A 162 -17.85 -2.99 -9.95
C SER A 162 -17.25 -1.59 -10.00
N ASP A 163 -18.02 -0.56 -9.59
CA ASP A 163 -17.59 0.83 -9.68
C ASP A 163 -16.40 1.11 -8.76
N TRP A 164 -16.28 0.32 -7.69
CA TRP A 164 -15.19 0.40 -6.72
C TRP A 164 -13.90 -0.29 -7.18
N LYS A 165 -13.90 -1.00 -8.31
CA LYS A 165 -12.67 -1.57 -8.86
C LYS A 165 -11.76 -0.44 -9.35
N LEU A 166 -10.47 -0.54 -9.04
CA LEU A 166 -9.46 0.46 -9.43
C LEU A 166 -9.52 0.75 -10.94
N GLU A 167 -9.68 -0.28 -11.76
CA GLU A 167 -9.83 -0.18 -13.21
C GLU A 167 -10.98 0.79 -13.61
N ASN A 168 -12.16 0.64 -13.02
CA ASN A 168 -13.32 1.45 -13.37
C ASN A 168 -13.20 2.88 -12.82
N ILE A 169 -12.56 3.03 -11.66
CA ILE A 169 -12.22 4.35 -11.12
C ILE A 169 -11.21 5.05 -12.03
N CYS A 170 -10.18 4.36 -12.50
CA CYS A 170 -9.21 4.92 -13.43
C CYS A 170 -9.87 5.40 -14.71
N LYS A 171 -10.78 4.60 -15.31
CA LYS A 171 -11.58 5.02 -16.48
C LYS A 171 -12.38 6.29 -16.19
N ARG A 172 -13.01 6.38 -15.02
CA ARG A 172 -13.81 7.54 -14.61
C ARG A 172 -12.96 8.82 -14.44
N TYR A 173 -11.73 8.67 -13.93
CA TYR A 173 -10.82 9.79 -13.69
C TYR A 173 -9.85 10.05 -14.87
N ASN A 174 -9.99 9.32 -15.99
CA ASN A 174 -9.06 9.36 -17.14
C ASN A 174 -7.59 9.12 -16.70
N ILE A 175 -7.40 8.19 -15.78
CA ILE A 175 -6.08 7.74 -15.34
C ILE A 175 -5.64 6.61 -16.28
N PRO A 176 -4.45 6.71 -16.92
CA PRO A 176 -3.87 5.60 -17.69
C PRO A 176 -3.70 4.36 -16.81
N ASN A 177 -4.07 3.21 -17.32
CA ASN A 177 -4.02 1.94 -16.58
C ASN A 177 -3.81 0.74 -17.50
N ASP A 178 -2.91 0.88 -18.48
CA ASP A 178 -2.67 -0.13 -19.51
C ASP A 178 -2.07 -1.43 -18.94
N ASP A 179 -1.39 -1.37 -17.78
CA ASP A 179 -0.75 -2.49 -17.08
C ASP A 179 -1.56 -2.96 -15.84
N MET A 180 -2.89 -2.99 -15.95
CA MET A 180 -3.77 -3.46 -14.86
C MET A 180 -3.51 -4.94 -14.51
N HIS A 181 -3.71 -5.25 -13.21
CA HIS A 181 -3.44 -6.55 -12.61
C HIS A 181 -1.96 -6.92 -12.52
N HIS A 182 -1.09 -5.94 -12.70
CA HIS A 182 0.32 -6.01 -12.37
C HIS A 182 0.61 -5.01 -11.26
N ALA A 183 1.28 -5.43 -10.18
CA ALA A 183 1.49 -4.57 -9.00
C ALA A 183 2.06 -3.19 -9.34
N THR A 184 2.93 -3.08 -10.36
CA THR A 184 3.51 -1.80 -10.81
C THR A 184 2.46 -0.86 -11.41
N GLY A 185 1.60 -1.38 -12.28
CA GLY A 185 0.51 -0.61 -12.89
C GLY A 185 -0.49 -0.13 -11.84
N ASP A 186 -0.88 -1.02 -10.94
CA ASP A 186 -1.85 -0.72 -9.88
C ASP A 186 -1.29 0.26 -8.84
N ALA A 187 0.01 0.17 -8.48
CA ALA A 187 0.66 1.15 -7.61
C ALA A 187 0.70 2.56 -8.24
N VAL A 188 1.04 2.65 -9.55
CA VAL A 188 1.06 3.94 -10.27
C VAL A 188 -0.35 4.50 -10.43
N ALA A 189 -1.33 3.68 -10.81
CA ALA A 189 -2.73 4.09 -10.93
C ALA A 189 -3.28 4.60 -9.59
N THR A 190 -2.97 3.90 -8.50
CA THR A 190 -3.32 4.29 -7.13
C THR A 190 -2.68 5.62 -6.73
N ALA A 191 -1.41 5.84 -7.09
CA ALA A 191 -0.70 7.09 -6.85
C ALA A 191 -1.36 8.27 -7.58
N LEU A 192 -1.69 8.10 -8.86
CA LEU A 192 -2.39 9.11 -9.66
C LEU A 192 -3.78 9.42 -9.08
N LEU A 193 -4.55 8.40 -8.74
CA LEU A 193 -5.85 8.55 -8.10
C LEU A 193 -5.73 9.31 -6.77
N PHE A 194 -4.74 8.97 -5.96
CA PHE A 194 -4.50 9.66 -4.69
C PHE A 194 -4.20 11.14 -4.88
N ILE A 195 -3.40 11.51 -5.88
CA ILE A 195 -3.12 12.92 -6.20
C ILE A 195 -4.42 13.67 -6.53
N HIS A 196 -5.31 13.07 -7.33
CA HIS A 196 -6.62 13.66 -7.64
C HIS A 196 -7.47 13.84 -6.36
N ILE A 197 -7.57 12.80 -5.54
CA ILE A 197 -8.33 12.83 -4.29
C ILE A 197 -7.73 13.87 -3.33
N LYS A 198 -6.41 13.86 -3.12
CA LYS A 198 -5.70 14.79 -2.22
C LYS A 198 -5.98 16.24 -2.60
N ARG A 199 -5.84 16.60 -3.89
CA ARG A 199 -6.14 17.94 -4.40
C ARG A 199 -7.59 18.36 -4.18
N ALA A 200 -8.54 17.43 -4.38
CA ALA A 200 -9.96 17.71 -4.15
C ALA A 200 -10.26 17.91 -2.65
N LEU A 201 -9.65 17.13 -1.78
CA LEU A 201 -9.77 17.27 -0.33
C LEU A 201 -9.17 18.59 0.16
N GLU A 202 -7.99 18.97 -0.33
CA GLU A 202 -7.36 20.26 0.00
C GLU A 202 -8.24 21.45 -0.38
N LYS A 203 -8.88 21.42 -1.57
CA LYS A 203 -9.86 22.44 -1.98
C LYS A 203 -11.08 22.49 -1.06
N ARG A 204 -11.43 21.39 -0.39
CA ARG A 204 -12.51 21.29 0.60
C ARG A 204 -12.05 21.61 2.03
N GLY A 205 -10.81 22.08 2.20
CA GLY A 205 -10.27 22.52 3.49
C GLY A 205 -9.63 21.43 4.35
N VAL A 206 -9.49 20.20 3.84
CA VAL A 206 -8.73 19.13 4.51
C VAL A 206 -7.25 19.49 4.47
N LYS A 207 -6.59 19.49 5.62
CA LYS A 207 -5.22 19.97 5.74
C LYS A 207 -4.26 19.00 6.43
N GLN A 208 -4.77 18.21 7.37
CA GLN A 208 -3.93 17.44 8.29
C GLN A 208 -3.97 15.95 7.99
N LEU A 209 -2.85 15.28 8.26
CA LEU A 209 -2.69 13.84 8.04
C LEU A 209 -3.79 13.01 8.72
N LYS A 210 -4.15 13.34 9.96
CA LYS A 210 -5.23 12.64 10.71
C LYS A 210 -6.57 12.59 9.99
N GLU A 211 -6.80 13.49 9.03
CA GLU A 211 -8.07 13.61 8.32
C GLU A 211 -8.17 12.65 7.13
N ILE A 212 -7.05 12.02 6.72
CA ILE A 212 -6.98 11.14 5.54
C ILE A 212 -6.44 9.73 5.82
N ILE A 213 -6.01 9.45 7.03
CA ILE A 213 -5.53 8.12 7.45
C ILE A 213 -6.63 7.28 8.10
N LEU A 214 -6.44 5.93 8.07
CA LEU A 214 -7.34 4.93 8.69
C LEU A 214 -7.03 4.73 10.19
#